data_288a7c100451f78e5d17ceb6b7cd8334
#
_entry.id   288a7c100451f78e5d17ceb6b7cd8334
#
_cell.length_a   1.000
_cell.length_b   1.000
_cell.length_c   1.000
_cell.angle_alpha   90.00
_cell.angle_beta   90.00
_cell.angle_gamma   90.00
#
_symmetry.space_group_name_H-M   'P 1'
#
loop_
_entity.id
_entity.type
_entity.pdbx_description
1 polymer ?
#
loop_
_entity_poly.entity_id
_entity_poly.type
_entity_poly.pdbx_seq_one_letter_code
_entity_poly.pdbx_strand_id
1 'polypeptide(L)'
;VLTALGVLGVLAAGCGADKKTGTAGSGSCQVQVSGDQGKKPEITVPSCAAPTALQSKDLIAGTGDAVKAGDTVLVNYTLYGWDGKKLVQSSYDSGQPFPVQSVGNAQVIAGWNQGLIGIKQGARRLLVVPPSLGYADQGTPDGSIKPNEALVFVVDAVSVTPAR
;
A
#
# COMPACT_ATOMS: atom_id res chain seq x y z
N VAL A 1 -24.86 -72.78 0.90
CA VAL A 1 -25.95 -72.70 -0.06
C VAL A 1 -26.00 -71.27 -0.61
N LEU A 2 -25.74 -71.20 -1.85
CA LEU A 2 -26.12 -70.25 -2.93
C LEU A 2 -25.50 -68.85 -2.86
N THR A 3 -24.60 -68.59 -3.74
CA THR A 3 -24.70 -68.12 -5.14
C THR A 3 -25.18 -66.67 -5.23
N ALA A 4 -24.54 -65.81 -5.87
CA ALA A 4 -23.99 -65.65 -7.17
C ALA A 4 -24.07 -64.18 -7.61
N LEU A 5 -23.23 -63.85 -8.53
CA LEU A 5 -23.31 -62.83 -9.59
C LEU A 5 -23.26 -61.36 -9.11
N GLY A 6 -22.33 -60.57 -9.44
CA GLY A 6 -21.66 -60.41 -10.76
C GLY A 6 -22.42 -59.42 -11.61
N VAL A 7 -22.02 -58.14 -11.62
CA VAL A 7 -22.22 -57.29 -12.81
C VAL A 7 -21.08 -56.31 -12.89
N LEU A 8 -20.31 -56.49 -13.94
CA LEU A 8 -19.42 -55.52 -14.54
C LEU A 8 -20.22 -54.36 -15.08
N GLY A 9 -19.84 -53.17 -14.77
CA GLY A 9 -20.43 -51.91 -15.30
C GLY A 9 -19.30 -50.97 -15.73
N VAL A 10 -18.89 -51.12 -16.92
CA VAL A 10 -18.34 -50.23 -17.95
C VAL A 10 -17.90 -48.82 -17.50
N LEU A 11 -16.59 -48.59 -17.71
CA LEU A 11 -15.97 -47.28 -17.85
C LEU A 11 -16.66 -46.45 -18.93
N ALA A 12 -17.08 -45.26 -18.61
CA ALA A 12 -17.28 -44.19 -19.56
C ALA A 12 -16.29 -43.05 -19.23
N ALA A 13 -15.19 -43.03 -19.98
CA ALA A 13 -14.30 -41.90 -20.06
C ALA A 13 -15.06 -40.74 -20.77
N GLY A 14 -15.57 -39.81 -19.97
CA GLY A 14 -16.08 -38.56 -20.47
C GLY A 14 -14.95 -37.51 -20.40
N CYS A 15 -14.21 -37.30 -21.46
CA CYS A 15 -13.43 -36.09 -21.64
C CYS A 15 -14.40 -34.91 -21.80
N GLY A 16 -14.82 -34.31 -20.71
CA GLY A 16 -15.42 -33.00 -20.67
C GLY A 16 -14.31 -31.97 -20.73
N ALA A 17 -14.10 -31.38 -21.89
CA ALA A 17 -13.33 -30.16 -22.01
C ALA A 17 -14.10 -29.07 -21.25
N ASP A 18 -13.73 -28.83 -20.00
CA ASP A 18 -14.15 -27.64 -19.28
C ASP A 18 -13.59 -26.44 -20.01
N LYS A 19 -14.44 -25.81 -20.80
CA LYS A 19 -14.29 -24.43 -21.19
C LYS A 19 -14.13 -23.65 -19.88
N LYS A 20 -12.91 -23.31 -19.54
CA LYS A 20 -12.61 -22.23 -18.61
C LYS A 20 -13.26 -20.98 -19.17
N THR A 21 -14.50 -20.75 -18.77
CA THR A 21 -15.11 -19.45 -18.84
C THR A 21 -14.24 -18.59 -17.95
N GLY A 22 -13.37 -17.78 -18.57
CA GLY A 22 -12.60 -16.78 -17.88
C GLY A 22 -13.58 -15.82 -17.22
N THR A 23 -13.91 -16.08 -15.96
CA THR A 23 -14.41 -15.06 -15.08
C THR A 23 -13.29 -14.04 -15.05
N ALA A 24 -13.51 -12.88 -15.68
CA ALA A 24 -12.68 -11.71 -15.49
C ALA A 24 -12.63 -11.51 -13.97
N GLY A 25 -11.54 -11.94 -13.36
CA GLY A 25 -11.34 -11.81 -11.94
C GLY A 25 -11.49 -10.34 -11.60
N SER A 26 -12.37 -10.02 -10.68
CA SER A 26 -12.28 -8.81 -9.87
C SER A 26 -10.89 -8.80 -9.26
N GLY A 27 -9.92 -8.26 -9.99
CA GLY A 27 -8.61 -7.97 -9.46
C GLY A 27 -8.84 -7.16 -8.20
N SER A 28 -8.41 -7.67 -7.05
CA SER A 28 -8.60 -6.94 -5.80
C SER A 28 -7.99 -5.55 -6.00
N CYS A 29 -8.78 -4.50 -5.76
CA CYS A 29 -8.36 -3.11 -5.87
C CYS A 29 -7.44 -2.75 -4.68
N GLN A 30 -6.35 -3.48 -4.55
CA GLN A 30 -5.39 -3.34 -3.46
C GLN A 30 -3.99 -3.11 -4.00
N VAL A 31 -3.32 -2.13 -3.42
CA VAL A 31 -1.89 -1.91 -3.66
C VAL A 31 -1.12 -3.11 -3.14
N GLN A 32 -0.25 -3.66 -3.97
CA GLN A 32 0.67 -4.71 -3.58
C GLN A 32 2.03 -4.10 -3.25
N VAL A 33 2.63 -4.53 -2.15
CA VAL A 33 3.92 -4.06 -1.69
C VAL A 33 4.78 -5.26 -1.35
N SER A 34 6.01 -5.28 -1.85
CA SER A 34 7.01 -6.30 -1.55
C SER A 34 8.34 -5.66 -1.13
N GLY A 35 9.23 -6.47 -0.60
CA GLY A 35 10.54 -6.06 -0.11
C GLY A 35 10.61 -5.92 1.41
N ASP A 36 11.82 -6.10 1.93
CA ASP A 36 12.10 -6.08 3.37
C ASP A 36 12.02 -4.65 3.93
N GLN A 37 11.68 -4.56 5.21
CA GLN A 37 11.75 -3.30 5.94
C GLN A 37 13.19 -2.75 5.93
N GLY A 38 13.31 -1.42 5.84
CA GLY A 38 14.61 -0.75 5.76
C GLY A 38 15.26 -0.80 4.37
N LYS A 39 14.58 -1.44 3.39
CA LYS A 39 14.96 -1.41 1.98
C LYS A 39 13.87 -0.77 1.14
N LYS A 40 14.25 -0.18 0.00
CA LYS A 40 13.30 0.41 -0.94
C LYS A 40 12.26 -0.64 -1.34
N PRO A 41 10.97 -0.40 -1.07
CA PRO A 41 9.92 -1.33 -1.45
C PRO A 41 9.63 -1.29 -2.95
N GLU A 42 9.13 -2.40 -3.48
CA GLU A 42 8.46 -2.44 -4.78
C GLU A 42 6.95 -2.27 -4.56
N ILE A 43 6.35 -1.37 -5.33
CA ILE A 43 4.93 -1.03 -5.21
C ILE A 43 4.25 -1.31 -6.54
N THR A 44 3.18 -2.09 -6.53
CA THR A 44 2.30 -2.30 -7.67
C THR A 44 0.95 -1.66 -7.40
N VAL A 45 0.65 -0.60 -8.16
CA VAL A 45 -0.63 0.11 -8.07
C VAL A 45 -1.66 -0.59 -8.95
N PRO A 46 -2.86 -0.93 -8.44
CA PRO A 46 -3.88 -1.63 -9.19
C PRO A 46 -4.50 -0.75 -10.29
N SER A 47 -5.18 -1.40 -11.26
CA SER A 47 -5.89 -0.74 -12.35
C SER A 47 -7.38 -0.58 -12.01
N CYS A 48 -7.68 0.24 -11.01
CA CYS A 48 -9.04 0.55 -10.58
C CYS A 48 -9.12 2.01 -10.11
N ALA A 49 -10.31 2.49 -9.80
CA ALA A 49 -10.48 3.83 -9.25
C ALA A 49 -9.76 3.97 -7.91
N ALA A 50 -9.10 5.11 -7.72
CA ALA A 50 -8.44 5.43 -6.46
C ALA A 50 -9.46 5.56 -5.33
N PRO A 51 -9.09 5.21 -4.08
CA PRO A 51 -9.91 5.46 -2.91
C PRO A 51 -10.17 6.96 -2.73
N THR A 52 -11.38 7.31 -2.30
CA THR A 52 -11.78 8.69 -2.01
C THR A 52 -11.50 9.10 -0.56
N ALA A 53 -11.13 8.15 0.28
CA ALA A 53 -10.74 8.36 1.67
C ALA A 53 -9.32 7.87 1.91
N LEU A 54 -8.66 8.47 2.91
CA LEU A 54 -7.34 8.02 3.35
C LEU A 54 -7.40 6.55 3.79
N GLN A 55 -6.53 5.74 3.21
CA GLN A 55 -6.31 4.37 3.66
C GLN A 55 -4.95 4.27 4.33
N SER A 56 -4.91 3.62 5.49
CA SER A 56 -3.71 3.38 6.27
C SER A 56 -3.69 1.93 6.73
N LYS A 57 -2.60 1.22 6.42
CA LYS A 57 -2.43 -0.18 6.79
C LYS A 57 -0.99 -0.47 7.17
N ASP A 58 -0.76 -1.00 8.36
CA ASP A 58 0.55 -1.50 8.74
C ASP A 58 0.81 -2.84 8.03
N LEU A 59 1.82 -2.85 7.18
CA LEU A 59 2.29 -4.05 6.47
C LEU A 59 3.24 -4.85 7.36
N ILE A 60 4.04 -4.13 8.15
CA ILE A 60 4.92 -4.67 9.16
C ILE A 60 4.64 -3.88 10.44
N ALA A 61 4.29 -4.58 11.49
CA ALA A 61 4.08 -3.96 12.80
C ALA A 61 5.42 -3.57 13.43
N GLY A 62 5.52 -2.32 13.89
CA GLY A 62 6.66 -1.88 14.70
C GLY A 62 6.49 -2.31 16.16
N THR A 63 7.59 -2.32 16.88
CA THR A 63 7.64 -2.69 18.30
C THR A 63 7.97 -1.52 19.22
N GLY A 64 8.44 -0.38 18.66
CA GLY A 64 8.78 0.81 19.43
C GLY A 64 7.61 1.71 19.73
N ASP A 65 7.91 2.94 20.14
CA ASP A 65 6.91 3.95 20.48
C ASP A 65 6.02 4.30 19.29
N ALA A 66 4.74 4.54 19.58
CA ALA A 66 3.78 4.99 18.59
C ALA A 66 3.83 6.53 18.49
N VAL A 67 3.81 7.04 17.27
CA VAL A 67 3.78 8.48 16.97
C VAL A 67 2.49 9.10 17.49
N LYS A 68 2.63 10.17 18.27
CA LYS A 68 1.55 11.02 18.76
C LYS A 68 1.59 12.38 18.06
N ALA A 69 0.51 13.12 18.18
CA ALA A 69 0.49 14.51 17.69
C ALA A 69 1.57 15.35 18.40
N GLY A 70 2.33 16.11 17.62
CA GLY A 70 3.45 16.93 18.11
C GLY A 70 4.81 16.22 18.05
N ASP A 71 4.85 14.89 17.97
CA ASP A 71 6.10 14.13 17.89
C ASP A 71 6.85 14.42 16.59
N THR A 72 8.16 14.13 16.63
CA THR A 72 8.99 14.08 15.42
C THR A 72 9.24 12.62 15.05
N VAL A 73 9.02 12.27 13.79
CA VAL A 73 9.35 10.95 13.27
C VAL A 73 10.33 11.06 12.12
N LEU A 74 11.39 10.24 12.13
CA LEU A 74 12.22 10.03 10.95
C LEU A 74 11.66 8.87 10.15
N VAL A 75 11.44 9.07 8.87
CA VAL A 75 10.86 8.05 8.00
C VAL A 75 11.70 7.86 6.75
N ASN A 76 11.79 6.61 6.29
CA ASN A 76 12.05 6.36 4.88
C ASN A 76 10.72 6.19 4.18
N TYR A 77 10.64 6.64 2.92
CA TYR A 77 9.41 6.51 2.16
C TYR A 77 9.67 6.27 0.67
N THR A 78 8.68 5.72 0.03
CA THR A 78 8.62 5.58 -1.43
C THR A 78 7.22 6.01 -1.87
N LEU A 79 7.16 6.93 -2.84
CA LEU A 79 5.95 7.54 -3.37
C LEU A 79 5.71 7.11 -4.81
N TYR A 80 4.50 6.65 -5.08
CA TYR A 80 3.96 6.38 -6.42
C TYR A 80 2.72 7.23 -6.67
N GLY A 81 2.54 7.68 -7.91
CA GLY A 81 1.27 8.20 -8.39
C GLY A 81 0.30 7.05 -8.70
N TRP A 82 -0.98 7.23 -8.37
CA TRP A 82 -2.00 6.21 -8.63
C TRP A 82 -2.25 6.02 -10.12
N ASP A 83 -2.47 7.12 -10.84
CA ASP A 83 -2.82 7.09 -12.27
C ASP A 83 -1.61 6.73 -13.13
N GLY A 84 -0.46 7.32 -12.82
CA GLY A 84 0.77 7.06 -13.53
C GLY A 84 1.40 5.70 -13.21
N LYS A 85 1.06 5.09 -12.08
CA LYS A 85 1.64 3.83 -11.56
C LYS A 85 3.16 3.85 -11.58
N LYS A 86 3.74 5.02 -11.38
CA LYS A 86 5.17 5.26 -11.47
C LYS A 86 5.73 5.77 -10.16
N LEU A 87 6.98 5.42 -9.93
CA LEU A 87 7.78 6.03 -8.88
C LEU A 87 7.87 7.55 -9.12
N VAL A 88 7.47 8.32 -8.14
CA VAL A 88 7.62 9.78 -8.12
C VAL A 88 8.86 10.16 -7.33
N GLN A 89 9.00 9.61 -6.12
CA GLN A 89 10.12 9.93 -5.23
C GLN A 89 10.37 8.81 -4.24
N SER A 90 11.63 8.68 -3.78
CA SER A 90 11.99 7.79 -2.67
C SER A 90 13.16 8.37 -1.90
N SER A 91 13.05 8.39 -0.57
CA SER A 91 14.16 8.78 0.32
C SER A 91 15.31 7.79 0.28
N TYR A 92 15.04 6.55 -0.12
CA TYR A 92 16.08 5.53 -0.30
C TYR A 92 17.06 5.89 -1.41
N ASP A 93 16.64 6.68 -2.41
CA ASP A 93 17.50 7.09 -3.52
C ASP A 93 18.55 8.14 -3.09
N SER A 94 18.23 8.93 -2.06
CA SER A 94 19.18 9.85 -1.43
C SER A 94 19.96 9.25 -0.26
N GLY A 95 19.53 8.08 0.23
CA GLY A 95 20.08 7.44 1.42
C GLY A 95 19.83 8.20 2.73
N GLN A 96 18.93 9.18 2.71
CA GLN A 96 18.63 10.05 3.86
C GLN A 96 17.17 9.89 4.28
N PRO A 97 16.88 9.48 5.54
CA PRO A 97 15.53 9.53 6.07
C PRO A 97 14.99 10.95 6.13
N PHE A 98 13.70 11.10 5.94
CA PHE A 98 13.01 12.38 5.95
C PHE A 98 12.44 12.67 7.36
N PRO A 99 12.75 13.83 7.98
CA PRO A 99 12.21 14.20 9.28
C PRO A 99 10.83 14.83 9.10
N VAL A 100 9.82 14.30 9.80
CA VAL A 100 8.50 14.90 9.94
C VAL A 100 8.37 15.44 11.35
N GLN A 101 8.52 16.75 11.50
CA GLN A 101 8.46 17.44 12.79
C GLN A 101 7.02 17.85 13.10
N SER A 102 6.59 17.72 14.34
CA SER A 102 5.25 18.11 14.81
C SER A 102 4.14 17.39 14.04
N VAL A 103 4.20 16.06 13.97
CA VAL A 103 3.18 15.23 13.28
C VAL A 103 1.77 15.66 13.72
N GLY A 104 0.86 15.77 12.76
CA GLY A 104 -0.47 16.35 12.95
C GLY A 104 -0.57 17.81 12.56
N ASN A 105 0.54 18.58 12.67
CA ASN A 105 0.68 19.97 12.23
C ASN A 105 1.98 20.20 11.43
N ALA A 106 2.58 19.14 10.93
CA ALA A 106 3.79 19.21 10.13
C ALA A 106 3.54 19.91 8.79
N GLN A 107 4.59 20.53 8.22
CA GLN A 107 4.55 21.12 6.88
C GLN A 107 4.68 20.04 5.79
N VAL A 108 3.75 19.12 5.79
CA VAL A 108 3.59 18.05 4.81
C VAL A 108 2.13 17.95 4.40
N ILE A 109 1.81 17.14 3.43
CA ILE A 109 0.42 16.92 3.00
C ILE A 109 -0.46 16.44 4.17
N ALA A 110 -1.75 16.77 4.12
CA ALA A 110 -2.70 16.41 5.18
C ALA A 110 -2.79 14.89 5.39
N GLY A 111 -2.65 14.12 4.31
CA GLY A 111 -2.62 12.65 4.38
C GLY A 111 -1.49 12.09 5.25
N TRP A 112 -0.34 12.76 5.30
CA TRP A 112 0.75 12.38 6.21
C TRP A 112 0.45 12.79 7.65
N ASN A 113 -0.04 14.01 7.86
CA ASN A 113 -0.41 14.48 9.20
C ASN A 113 -1.44 13.58 9.87
N GLN A 114 -2.36 13.00 9.10
CA GLN A 114 -3.34 12.05 9.61
C GLN A 114 -2.80 10.61 9.63
N GLY A 115 -2.15 10.20 8.56
CA GLY A 115 -1.76 8.80 8.33
C GLY A 115 -0.56 8.34 9.15
N LEU A 116 0.30 9.27 9.63
CA LEU A 116 1.46 8.92 10.45
C LEU A 116 1.14 8.81 11.94
N ILE A 117 0.01 9.34 12.39
CA ILE A 117 -0.41 9.15 13.79
C ILE A 117 -0.57 7.66 14.08
N GLY A 118 -0.02 7.23 15.20
CA GLY A 118 -0.09 5.84 15.66
C GLY A 118 0.85 4.87 14.95
N ILE A 119 1.64 5.30 13.96
CA ILE A 119 2.69 4.44 13.40
C ILE A 119 3.74 4.18 14.48
N LYS A 120 4.16 2.94 14.64
CA LYS A 120 5.18 2.59 15.63
C LYS A 120 6.56 2.64 15.01
N GLN A 121 7.55 3.03 15.81
CA GLN A 121 8.94 2.87 15.40
C GLN A 121 9.20 1.42 15.01
N GLY A 122 9.87 1.23 13.87
CA GLY A 122 10.10 -0.08 13.29
C GLY A 122 8.92 -0.62 12.48
N ALA A 123 7.85 0.13 12.24
CA ALA A 123 6.75 -0.27 11.37
C ALA A 123 6.99 0.10 9.91
N ARG A 124 6.37 -0.69 9.00
CA ARG A 124 6.15 -0.30 7.60
C ARG A 124 4.67 -0.09 7.38
N ARG A 125 4.29 1.09 6.94
CA ARG A 125 2.89 1.48 6.70
C ARG A 125 2.64 1.83 5.24
N LEU A 126 1.59 1.28 4.68
CA LEU A 126 1.01 1.71 3.41
C LEU A 126 0.01 2.83 3.69
N LEU A 127 0.14 3.95 2.98
CA LEU A 127 -0.85 5.03 2.94
C LEU A 127 -1.32 5.21 1.51
N VAL A 128 -2.64 5.19 1.28
CA VAL A 128 -3.23 5.64 0.02
C VAL A 128 -3.94 6.95 0.32
N VAL A 129 -3.41 8.03 -0.24
CA VAL A 129 -3.84 9.40 0.05
C VAL A 129 -4.69 9.90 -1.10
N PRO A 130 -5.99 10.22 -0.87
CA PRO A 130 -6.82 10.81 -1.89
C PRO A 130 -6.33 12.22 -2.25
N PRO A 131 -6.67 12.75 -3.44
CA PRO A 131 -6.22 14.07 -3.88
C PRO A 131 -6.50 15.20 -2.86
N SER A 132 -7.65 15.17 -2.22
CA SER A 132 -8.06 16.19 -1.21
C SER A 132 -7.15 16.26 0.02
N LEU A 133 -6.41 15.21 0.31
CA LEU A 133 -5.42 15.15 1.40
C LEU A 133 -3.97 15.16 0.88
N GLY A 134 -3.79 15.27 -0.43
CA GLY A 134 -2.52 15.40 -1.12
C GLY A 134 -2.33 16.78 -1.74
N TYR A 135 -2.21 16.81 -3.07
CA TYR A 135 -1.97 18.05 -3.83
C TYR A 135 -3.22 18.58 -4.55
N ALA A 136 -4.38 17.99 -4.28
CA ALA A 136 -5.69 18.39 -4.80
C ALA A 136 -5.69 18.62 -6.33
N ASP A 137 -6.32 19.69 -6.77
CA ASP A 137 -6.44 20.09 -8.18
C ASP A 137 -5.20 20.82 -8.72
N GLN A 138 -4.22 21.08 -7.87
CA GLN A 138 -3.00 21.78 -8.26
C GLN A 138 -1.92 20.83 -8.83
N GLY A 139 -1.80 19.63 -8.26
CA GLY A 139 -0.65 18.77 -8.53
C GLY A 139 0.66 19.40 -8.07
N THR A 140 1.77 19.00 -8.67
CA THR A 140 3.08 19.62 -8.41
C THR A 140 3.55 20.48 -9.59
N PRO A 141 4.27 21.59 -9.33
CA PRO A 141 4.73 22.49 -10.39
C PRO A 141 5.60 21.84 -11.47
N ASP A 142 6.33 20.80 -11.11
CA ASP A 142 7.18 20.02 -12.01
C ASP A 142 6.40 18.95 -12.81
N GLY A 143 5.08 18.80 -12.53
CA GLY A 143 4.23 17.83 -13.19
C GLY A 143 4.48 16.37 -12.79
N SER A 144 5.28 16.12 -11.76
CA SER A 144 5.55 14.77 -11.25
C SER A 144 4.31 14.13 -10.63
N ILE A 145 3.43 14.96 -10.06
CA ILE A 145 2.10 14.58 -9.58
C ILE A 145 1.08 15.44 -10.32
N LYS A 146 0.12 14.78 -10.96
CA LYS A 146 -0.91 15.44 -11.74
C LYS A 146 -2.00 16.06 -10.84
N PRO A 147 -2.75 17.05 -11.36
CA PRO A 147 -3.98 17.48 -10.71
C PRO A 147 -4.92 16.32 -10.43
N ASN A 148 -5.50 16.29 -9.23
CA ASN A 148 -6.43 15.26 -8.77
C ASN A 148 -5.86 13.84 -8.75
N GLU A 149 -4.54 13.68 -8.68
CA GLU A 149 -3.90 12.37 -8.57
C GLU A 149 -3.85 11.90 -7.11
N ALA A 150 -4.33 10.69 -6.87
CA ALA A 150 -4.14 10.01 -5.60
C ALA A 150 -2.70 9.49 -5.47
N LEU A 151 -2.22 9.37 -4.25
CA LEU A 151 -0.83 9.03 -3.95
C LEU A 151 -0.74 7.74 -3.16
N VAL A 152 0.26 6.96 -3.44
CA VAL A 152 0.58 5.72 -2.72
C VAL A 152 1.94 5.89 -2.05
N PHE A 153 1.96 5.88 -0.74
CA PHE A 153 3.18 5.90 0.04
C PHE A 153 3.39 4.57 0.76
N VAL A 154 4.61 4.08 0.73
CA VAL A 154 5.09 3.10 1.71
C VAL A 154 6.09 3.82 2.60
N VAL A 155 5.81 3.83 3.89
CA VAL A 155 6.56 4.59 4.90
C VAL A 155 7.13 3.62 5.95
N ASP A 156 8.44 3.70 6.16
CA ASP A 156 9.14 3.00 7.23
C ASP A 156 9.48 3.99 8.34
N ALA A 157 8.94 3.80 9.54
CA ALA A 157 9.25 4.61 10.69
C ALA A 157 10.60 4.19 11.30
N VAL A 158 11.62 5.01 11.11
CA VAL A 158 12.99 4.73 11.56
C VAL A 158 13.14 5.04 13.04
N SER A 159 12.70 6.22 13.48
CA SER A 159 12.75 6.61 14.87
C SER A 159 11.63 7.57 15.22
N VAL A 160 11.19 7.53 16.47
CA VAL A 160 10.17 8.44 17.03
C VAL A 160 10.81 9.23 18.17
N THR A 161 10.70 10.55 18.12
CA THR A 161 11.14 11.47 19.18
C THR A 161 9.92 12.17 19.74
N PRO A 162 9.55 11.95 21.00
CA PRO A 162 8.40 12.61 21.62
C PRO A 162 8.55 14.13 21.63
N ALA A 163 7.41 14.83 21.52
CA ALA A 163 7.34 16.27 21.76
C ALA A 163 7.80 16.59 23.18
N ARG A 164 8.49 17.71 23.35
CA ARG A 164 8.93 18.24 24.66
C ARG A 164 7.88 19.12 25.27
#